data_06fde5c2351c2117bdefd436f3db0510
#
_entry.id   06fde5c2351c2117bdefd436f3db0510
#
_cell.length_a   1.000
_cell.length_b   1.000
_cell.length_c   1.000
_cell.angle_alpha   90.00
_cell.angle_beta   90.00
_cell.angle_gamma   90.00
#
_symmetry.space_group_name_H-M   'P 1'
#
loop_
_entity.id
_entity.type
_entity.pdbx_description
1 polymer ?
#
loop_
_entity_poly.entity_id
_entity_poly.type
_entity_poly.pdbx_seq_one_letter_code
_entity_poly.pdbx_strand_id
1 'polypeptide(L)'
;VPSGVTEVEKRAVIDAAISAGAKDARVIEEPMAAAIGAGLPVQEPTGNMIVDIGGGTTEVAVISLGGIVSHRSIRIAGDEMDDAIIQHIRRHYNLLIGERTAEDIKKAIGTALPIKDDASMDVRGRDLVTGLPKTVTITAAEIREALAEPVSAIVDAVKVTLEQTPPELAADIMDRGIMMAGGGSLLAGLDQLIANETGMPVHLTEDPLKAVVMGTGMALEHFDVLQRIMVGPKRL
;
A
#
# COMPACT_ATOMS: atom_id res chain seq x y z
N VAL A 1 -4.92 -8.63 -8.76
CA VAL A 1 -5.16 -9.43 -7.54
C VAL A 1 -3.94 -9.33 -6.64
N PRO A 2 -4.09 -9.37 -5.29
CA PRO A 2 -2.96 -9.42 -4.36
C PRO A 2 -2.02 -10.60 -4.66
N SER A 3 -0.73 -10.46 -4.31
CA SER A 3 0.27 -11.52 -4.59
C SER A 3 0.06 -12.80 -3.76
N GLY A 4 -0.63 -12.67 -2.62
CA GLY A 4 -0.91 -13.81 -1.72
C GLY A 4 -2.14 -14.64 -2.06
N VAL A 5 -2.84 -14.39 -3.18
CA VAL A 5 -4.04 -15.15 -3.56
C VAL A 5 -3.70 -16.53 -4.11
N THR A 6 -4.54 -17.52 -3.77
CA THR A 6 -4.42 -18.89 -4.24
C THR A 6 -4.81 -19.04 -5.72
N GLU A 7 -4.37 -20.12 -6.36
CA GLU A 7 -4.77 -20.44 -7.74
C GLU A 7 -6.29 -20.63 -7.89
N VAL A 8 -6.99 -21.07 -6.82
CA VAL A 8 -8.44 -21.19 -6.80
C VAL A 8 -9.10 -19.82 -6.84
N GLU A 9 -8.61 -18.87 -6.06
CA GLU A 9 -9.09 -17.48 -6.04
C GLU A 9 -8.82 -16.77 -7.37
N LYS A 10 -7.60 -16.93 -7.94
CA LYS A 10 -7.28 -16.41 -9.28
C LYS A 10 -8.27 -16.93 -10.31
N ARG A 11 -8.56 -18.24 -10.28
CA ARG A 11 -9.52 -18.86 -11.18
C ARG A 11 -10.94 -18.32 -10.96
N ALA A 12 -11.37 -18.15 -9.73
CA ALA A 12 -12.68 -17.61 -9.41
C ALA A 12 -12.88 -16.19 -9.98
N VAL A 13 -11.85 -15.34 -9.93
CA VAL A 13 -11.86 -13.99 -10.55
C VAL A 13 -12.00 -14.08 -12.07
N ILE A 14 -11.23 -14.98 -12.73
CA ILE A 14 -11.32 -15.19 -14.18
C ILE A 14 -12.72 -15.69 -14.56
N ASP A 15 -13.22 -16.72 -13.87
CA ASP A 15 -14.54 -17.32 -14.13
C ASP A 15 -15.67 -16.30 -13.92
N ALA A 16 -15.57 -15.45 -12.90
CA ALA A 16 -16.53 -14.36 -12.67
C ALA A 16 -16.54 -13.34 -13.81
N ALA A 17 -15.37 -12.92 -14.31
CA ALA A 17 -15.27 -12.00 -15.42
C ALA A 17 -15.84 -12.60 -16.73
N ILE A 18 -15.52 -13.86 -17.03
CA ILE A 18 -16.06 -14.57 -18.20
C ILE A 18 -17.59 -14.73 -18.06
N SER A 19 -18.10 -15.08 -16.86
CA SER A 19 -19.53 -15.20 -16.60
C SER A 19 -20.28 -13.87 -16.75
N ALA A 20 -19.61 -12.77 -16.47
CA ALA A 20 -20.13 -11.41 -16.72
C ALA A 20 -20.10 -10.97 -18.19
N GLY A 21 -19.59 -11.82 -19.09
CA GLY A 21 -19.59 -11.59 -20.54
C GLY A 21 -18.25 -11.16 -21.13
N ALA A 22 -17.17 -11.21 -20.40
CA ALA A 22 -15.84 -10.96 -20.93
C ALA A 22 -15.46 -12.07 -21.96
N LYS A 23 -14.86 -11.69 -23.09
CA LYS A 23 -14.37 -12.65 -24.10
C LYS A 23 -13.10 -13.38 -23.66
N ASP A 24 -12.25 -12.70 -22.92
CA ASP A 24 -11.06 -13.22 -22.27
C ASP A 24 -10.86 -12.47 -20.96
N ALA A 25 -10.24 -13.12 -19.98
CA ALA A 25 -9.89 -12.54 -18.70
C ALA A 25 -8.51 -13.02 -18.26
N ARG A 26 -7.70 -12.10 -17.75
CA ARG A 26 -6.36 -12.35 -17.28
C ARG A 26 -6.20 -11.73 -15.91
N VAL A 27 -5.40 -12.35 -15.06
CA VAL A 27 -5.02 -11.81 -13.76
C VAL A 27 -3.57 -11.37 -13.81
N ILE A 28 -3.30 -10.21 -13.22
CA ILE A 28 -1.97 -9.70 -12.93
C ILE A 28 -1.88 -9.45 -11.43
N GLU A 29 -0.73 -9.69 -10.83
CA GLU A 29 -0.53 -9.41 -9.41
C GLU A 29 -0.40 -7.92 -9.17
N GLU A 30 -1.02 -7.42 -8.10
CA GLU A 30 -1.08 -5.99 -7.78
C GLU A 30 0.29 -5.30 -7.78
N PRO A 31 1.35 -5.85 -7.11
CA PRO A 31 2.65 -5.20 -7.14
C PRO A 31 3.27 -5.16 -8.53
N MET A 32 3.01 -6.15 -9.39
CA MET A 32 3.46 -6.10 -10.79
C MET A 32 2.72 -5.01 -11.57
N ALA A 33 1.40 -4.90 -11.39
CA ALA A 33 0.63 -3.83 -12.01
C ALA A 33 1.07 -2.45 -11.50
N ALA A 34 1.26 -2.30 -10.18
CA ALA A 34 1.76 -1.04 -9.61
C ALA A 34 3.12 -0.64 -10.19
N ALA A 35 4.05 -1.60 -10.32
CA ALA A 35 5.38 -1.37 -10.90
C ALA A 35 5.31 -0.93 -12.36
N ILE A 36 4.47 -1.58 -13.19
CA ILE A 36 4.24 -1.17 -14.58
C ILE A 36 3.65 0.23 -14.65
N GLY A 37 2.62 0.51 -13.85
CA GLY A 37 1.98 1.83 -13.80
C GLY A 37 2.87 2.93 -13.27
N ALA A 38 3.85 2.59 -12.42
CA ALA A 38 4.91 3.48 -11.96
C ALA A 38 6.02 3.70 -12.99
N GLY A 39 5.98 3.02 -14.14
CA GLY A 39 7.00 3.11 -15.19
C GLY A 39 8.30 2.39 -14.86
N LEU A 40 8.31 1.45 -13.90
CA LEU A 40 9.50 0.66 -13.60
C LEU A 40 9.83 -0.31 -14.75
N PRO A 41 11.12 -0.50 -15.08
CA PRO A 41 11.54 -1.37 -16.18
C PRO A 41 11.49 -2.85 -15.77
N VAL A 42 10.28 -3.37 -15.52
CA VAL A 42 10.04 -4.71 -14.95
C VAL A 42 10.62 -5.88 -15.76
N GLN A 43 10.89 -5.68 -17.05
CA GLN A 43 11.43 -6.73 -17.94
C GLN A 43 12.97 -6.76 -17.98
N GLU A 44 13.62 -5.71 -17.49
CA GLU A 44 15.08 -5.64 -17.46
C GLU A 44 15.67 -6.57 -16.39
N PRO A 45 16.94 -7.00 -16.58
CA PRO A 45 17.66 -7.80 -15.59
C PRO A 45 18.19 -6.94 -14.42
N THR A 46 17.33 -6.15 -13.84
CA THR A 46 17.65 -5.21 -12.75
C THR A 46 16.61 -5.35 -11.62
N GLY A 47 17.05 -5.14 -10.38
CA GLY A 47 16.16 -5.13 -9.22
C GLY A 47 15.31 -3.87 -9.18
N ASN A 48 13.99 -4.05 -9.18
CA ASN A 48 13.02 -2.96 -9.03
C ASN A 48 12.13 -3.28 -7.82
N MET A 49 12.10 -2.40 -6.83
CA MET A 49 11.28 -2.58 -5.64
C MET A 49 10.08 -1.66 -5.65
N ILE A 50 8.91 -2.23 -5.41
CA ILE A 50 7.64 -1.52 -5.29
C ILE A 50 7.02 -1.82 -3.93
N VAL A 51 6.44 -0.80 -3.29
CA VAL A 51 5.64 -0.89 -2.06
C VAL A 51 4.30 -0.26 -2.37
N ASP A 52 3.28 -1.07 -2.52
CA ASP A 52 1.91 -0.63 -2.77
C ASP A 52 1.09 -0.73 -1.48
N ILE A 53 0.69 0.42 -0.94
CA ILE A 53 -0.07 0.53 0.31
C ILE A 53 -1.50 0.94 -0.03
N GLY A 54 -2.37 -0.05 -0.13
CA GLY A 54 -3.79 0.14 -0.42
C GLY A 54 -4.63 0.54 0.79
N GLY A 55 -5.94 0.21 0.74
CA GLY A 55 -6.85 0.30 1.89
C GLY A 55 -6.64 -0.86 2.85
N GLY A 56 -6.81 -2.10 2.38
CA GLY A 56 -6.79 -3.31 3.21
C GLY A 56 -5.48 -4.11 3.15
N THR A 57 -4.59 -3.86 2.19
CA THR A 57 -3.33 -4.61 2.04
C THR A 57 -2.15 -3.72 1.71
N THR A 58 -0.99 -4.10 2.21
CA THR A 58 0.30 -3.60 1.75
C THR A 58 1.03 -4.72 1.03
N GLU A 59 1.38 -4.48 -0.23
CA GLU A 59 2.12 -5.39 -1.10
C GLU A 59 3.54 -4.84 -1.30
N VAL A 60 4.52 -5.62 -0.92
CA VAL A 60 5.94 -5.30 -1.12
C VAL A 60 6.52 -6.34 -2.06
N ALA A 61 7.15 -5.91 -3.15
CA ALA A 61 7.74 -6.84 -4.11
C ALA A 61 9.04 -6.31 -4.73
N VAL A 62 9.95 -7.23 -4.99
CA VAL A 62 11.13 -7.02 -5.84
C VAL A 62 10.92 -7.77 -7.14
N ILE A 63 11.04 -7.04 -8.24
CA ILE A 63 10.72 -7.50 -9.60
C ILE A 63 11.98 -7.41 -10.46
N SER A 64 12.23 -8.46 -11.24
CA SER A 64 13.31 -8.51 -12.23
C SER A 64 12.93 -9.48 -13.35
N LEU A 65 13.34 -9.20 -14.61
CA LEU A 65 13.10 -10.06 -15.78
C LEU A 65 11.62 -10.49 -15.95
N GLY A 66 10.68 -9.60 -15.60
CA GLY A 66 9.25 -9.86 -15.70
C GLY A 66 8.71 -10.81 -14.62
N GLY A 67 9.48 -11.14 -13.60
CA GLY A 67 9.08 -12.01 -12.50
C GLY A 67 9.20 -11.33 -11.14
N ILE A 68 8.33 -11.73 -10.21
CA ILE A 68 8.46 -11.35 -8.80
C ILE A 68 9.50 -12.29 -8.17
N VAL A 69 10.58 -11.72 -7.66
CA VAL A 69 11.72 -12.47 -7.09
C VAL A 69 11.54 -12.66 -5.58
N SER A 70 11.13 -11.60 -4.90
CA SER A 70 10.82 -11.61 -3.47
C SER A 70 9.56 -10.79 -3.26
N HIS A 71 8.67 -11.24 -2.38
CA HIS A 71 7.46 -10.49 -2.06
C HIS A 71 6.97 -10.75 -0.65
N ARG A 72 6.21 -9.79 -0.13
CA ARG A 72 5.48 -9.91 1.12
C ARG A 72 4.16 -9.15 1.00
N SER A 73 3.08 -9.82 1.37
CA SER A 73 1.74 -9.25 1.49
C SER A 73 1.33 -9.25 2.96
N ILE A 74 0.87 -8.12 3.46
CA ILE A 74 0.34 -7.99 4.82
C ILE A 74 -1.04 -7.32 4.76
N ARG A 75 -1.92 -7.73 5.67
CA ARG A 75 -3.26 -7.13 5.83
C ARG A 75 -3.22 -5.98 6.85
N ILE A 76 -2.28 -5.08 6.62
CA ILE A 76 -2.10 -3.86 7.40
C ILE A 76 -1.85 -2.74 6.39
N ALA A 77 -2.79 -1.79 6.30
CA ALA A 77 -2.77 -0.70 5.34
C ALA A 77 -3.62 0.49 5.81
N GLY A 78 -4.29 1.20 4.89
CA GLY A 78 -5.06 2.39 5.18
C GLY A 78 -6.19 2.19 6.19
N ASP A 79 -6.89 1.06 6.13
CA ASP A 79 -8.04 0.76 6.99
C ASP A 79 -7.59 0.47 8.43
N GLU A 80 -6.49 -0.27 8.62
CA GLU A 80 -5.89 -0.49 9.94
C GLU A 80 -5.36 0.80 10.57
N MET A 81 -4.88 1.74 9.73
CA MET A 81 -4.52 3.07 10.20
C MET A 81 -5.74 3.83 10.72
N ASP A 82 -6.88 3.75 10.02
CA ASP A 82 -8.14 4.38 10.44
C ASP A 82 -8.68 3.73 11.72
N ASP A 83 -8.64 2.42 11.82
CA ASP A 83 -9.02 1.68 13.02
C ASP A 83 -8.14 2.04 14.22
N ALA A 84 -6.83 2.19 14.03
CA ALA A 84 -5.91 2.62 15.07
C ALA A 84 -6.28 4.02 15.61
N ILE A 85 -6.63 4.95 14.72
CA ILE A 85 -7.12 6.29 15.10
C ILE A 85 -8.44 6.20 15.86
N ILE A 86 -9.42 5.41 15.39
CA ILE A 86 -10.70 5.19 16.07
C ILE A 86 -10.47 4.67 17.50
N GLN A 87 -9.61 3.67 17.65
CA GLN A 87 -9.30 3.07 18.94
C GLN A 87 -8.59 4.05 19.87
N HIS A 88 -7.65 4.84 19.35
CA HIS A 88 -6.96 5.86 20.11
C HIS A 88 -7.94 6.90 20.67
N ILE A 89 -8.78 7.47 19.81
CA ILE A 89 -9.79 8.49 20.21
C ILE A 89 -10.79 7.90 21.19
N ARG A 90 -11.21 6.66 20.99
CA ARG A 90 -12.11 5.97 21.90
C ARG A 90 -11.50 5.81 23.29
N ARG A 91 -10.22 5.41 23.38
CA ARG A 91 -9.54 5.15 24.66
C ARG A 91 -9.23 6.41 25.42
N HIS A 92 -8.74 7.47 24.75
CA HIS A 92 -8.25 8.67 25.40
C HIS A 92 -9.34 9.70 25.67
N TYR A 93 -10.38 9.75 24.83
CA TYR A 93 -11.42 10.79 24.87
C TYR A 93 -12.81 10.26 25.21
N ASN A 94 -12.99 8.92 25.29
CA ASN A 94 -14.30 8.26 25.36
C ASN A 94 -15.23 8.74 24.23
N LEU A 95 -14.69 9.01 23.06
CA LEU A 95 -15.41 9.54 21.92
C LEU A 95 -15.49 8.47 20.82
N LEU A 96 -16.70 8.21 20.33
CA LEU A 96 -16.95 7.35 19.17
C LEU A 96 -17.00 8.18 17.91
N ILE A 97 -16.11 7.87 16.96
CA ILE A 97 -16.08 8.41 15.60
C ILE A 97 -16.29 7.30 14.58
N GLY A 98 -16.66 7.65 13.35
CA GLY A 98 -16.77 6.70 12.24
C GLY A 98 -15.48 6.65 11.39
N GLU A 99 -15.38 5.62 10.53
CA GLU A 99 -14.25 5.38 9.62
C GLU A 99 -13.91 6.61 8.76
N ARG A 100 -14.92 7.24 8.16
CA ARG A 100 -14.70 8.46 7.36
C ARG A 100 -14.04 9.59 8.17
N THR A 101 -14.44 9.77 9.42
CA THR A 101 -13.83 10.80 10.29
C THR A 101 -12.38 10.44 10.60
N ALA A 102 -12.07 9.16 10.82
CA ALA A 102 -10.71 8.68 11.03
C ALA A 102 -9.84 8.89 9.79
N GLU A 103 -10.35 8.58 8.62
CA GLU A 103 -9.67 8.85 7.35
C GLU A 103 -9.42 10.34 7.13
N ASP A 104 -10.40 11.20 7.43
CA ASP A 104 -10.23 12.67 7.36
C ASP A 104 -9.12 13.15 8.31
N ILE A 105 -9.05 12.62 9.54
CA ILE A 105 -8.00 12.90 10.51
C ILE A 105 -6.64 12.44 9.99
N LYS A 106 -6.54 11.19 9.51
CA LYS A 106 -5.33 10.63 8.92
C LYS A 106 -4.77 11.50 7.81
N LYS A 107 -5.65 11.95 6.90
CA LYS A 107 -5.27 12.81 5.77
C LYS A 107 -4.87 14.22 6.19
N ALA A 108 -5.52 14.77 7.24
CA ALA A 108 -5.30 16.15 7.64
C ALA A 108 -4.07 16.35 8.53
N ILE A 109 -3.86 15.45 9.51
CA ILE A 109 -2.82 15.58 10.53
C ILE A 109 -2.03 14.29 10.80
N GLY A 110 -2.31 13.19 10.08
CA GLY A 110 -1.56 11.94 10.20
C GLY A 110 -0.13 12.09 9.70
N THR A 111 0.82 11.56 10.45
CA THR A 111 2.24 11.57 10.07
C THR A 111 2.99 10.38 10.63
N ALA A 112 3.95 9.85 9.87
CA ALA A 112 4.83 8.78 10.31
C ALA A 112 6.06 9.29 11.09
N LEU A 113 6.42 10.58 10.91
CA LEU A 113 7.57 11.21 11.57
C LEU A 113 7.15 12.46 12.34
N PRO A 114 7.91 12.89 13.36
CA PRO A 114 7.70 14.15 14.03
C PRO A 114 7.73 15.33 13.05
N ILE A 115 6.73 16.19 13.10
CA ILE A 115 6.69 17.46 12.35
C ILE A 115 7.01 18.64 13.27
N LYS A 116 7.59 19.72 12.73
CA LYS A 116 8.03 20.88 13.51
C LYS A 116 6.86 21.63 14.15
N ASP A 117 5.76 21.77 13.42
CA ASP A 117 4.54 22.42 13.91
C ASP A 117 3.52 21.32 14.21
N ASP A 118 3.20 21.15 15.50
CA ASP A 118 2.24 20.15 15.95
C ASP A 118 0.82 20.61 15.56
N ALA A 119 0.41 20.22 14.36
CA ALA A 119 -0.93 20.53 13.86
C ALA A 119 -2.00 19.92 14.77
N SER A 120 -3.11 20.64 14.92
CA SER A 120 -4.26 20.17 15.70
C SER A 120 -5.55 20.27 14.89
N MET A 121 -6.54 19.45 15.25
CA MET A 121 -7.83 19.38 14.58
C MET A 121 -8.95 19.14 15.60
N ASP A 122 -10.08 19.87 15.43
CA ASP A 122 -11.29 19.60 16.19
C ASP A 122 -12.09 18.46 15.58
N VAL A 123 -12.34 17.44 16.38
CA VAL A 123 -13.06 16.22 15.98
C VAL A 123 -14.37 16.11 16.74
N ARG A 124 -15.44 15.82 16.00
CA ARG A 124 -16.79 15.64 16.55
C ARG A 124 -17.16 14.16 16.53
N GLY A 125 -17.74 13.71 17.63
CA GLY A 125 -18.22 12.35 17.76
C GLY A 125 -19.29 12.22 18.84
N ARG A 126 -19.64 10.99 19.17
CA ARG A 126 -20.57 10.69 20.27
C ARG A 126 -19.77 10.34 21.52
N ASP A 127 -19.98 11.10 22.58
CA ASP A 127 -19.46 10.79 23.91
C ASP A 127 -20.05 9.47 24.41
N LEU A 128 -19.21 8.53 24.77
CA LEU A 128 -19.62 7.17 25.20
C LEU A 128 -20.20 7.13 26.62
N VAL A 129 -19.98 8.19 27.42
CA VAL A 129 -20.50 8.27 28.79
C VAL A 129 -21.90 8.88 28.78
N THR A 130 -22.09 9.98 28.07
CA THR A 130 -23.35 10.73 28.06
C THR A 130 -24.26 10.36 26.89
N GLY A 131 -23.73 9.76 25.82
CA GLY A 131 -24.43 9.49 24.58
C GLY A 131 -24.65 10.71 23.69
N LEU A 132 -24.21 11.89 24.10
CA LEU A 132 -24.43 13.16 23.42
C LEU A 132 -23.28 13.51 22.45
N PRO A 133 -23.50 14.40 21.46
CA PRO A 133 -22.43 14.93 20.63
C PRO A 133 -21.40 15.69 21.48
N LYS A 134 -20.12 15.46 21.19
CA LYS A 134 -18.99 16.12 21.84
C LYS A 134 -17.91 16.46 20.81
N THR A 135 -17.21 17.56 21.04
CA THR A 135 -16.03 17.97 20.26
C THR A 135 -14.80 17.85 21.14
N VAL A 136 -13.72 17.34 20.57
CA VAL A 136 -12.39 17.29 21.21
C VAL A 136 -11.35 17.80 20.22
N THR A 137 -10.30 18.44 20.73
CA THR A 137 -9.15 18.83 19.93
C THR A 137 -8.09 17.73 20.06
N ILE A 138 -7.57 17.25 18.94
CA ILE A 138 -6.52 16.25 18.86
C ILE A 138 -5.30 16.82 18.13
N THR A 139 -4.11 16.29 18.41
CA THR A 139 -2.85 16.75 17.83
C THR A 139 -2.24 15.73 16.87
N ALA A 140 -1.38 16.18 15.97
CA ALA A 140 -0.62 15.31 15.08
C ALA A 140 0.32 14.37 15.85
N ALA A 141 0.84 14.78 17.01
CA ALA A 141 1.65 13.94 17.87
C ALA A 141 0.88 12.74 18.40
N GLU A 142 -0.38 12.94 18.85
CA GLU A 142 -1.27 11.86 19.31
C GLU A 142 -1.63 10.91 18.16
N ILE A 143 -1.91 11.45 16.97
CA ILE A 143 -2.23 10.61 15.81
C ILE A 143 -1.01 9.81 15.36
N ARG A 144 0.19 10.37 15.38
CA ARG A 144 1.43 9.63 15.12
C ARG A 144 1.62 8.47 16.11
N GLU A 145 1.33 8.69 17.39
CA GLU A 145 1.37 7.62 18.40
C GLU A 145 0.35 6.52 18.07
N ALA A 146 -0.86 6.89 17.69
CA ALA A 146 -1.89 5.94 17.28
C ALA A 146 -1.46 5.09 16.06
N LEU A 147 -0.78 5.71 15.09
CA LEU A 147 -0.32 5.09 13.86
C LEU A 147 0.98 4.28 14.00
N ALA A 148 1.64 4.32 15.16
CA ALA A 148 2.97 3.71 15.33
C ALA A 148 2.98 2.21 15.02
N GLU A 149 1.97 1.46 15.45
CA GLU A 149 1.89 0.01 15.24
C GLU A 149 1.69 -0.35 13.75
N PRO A 150 0.65 0.15 13.03
CA PRO A 150 0.49 -0.16 11.62
C PRO A 150 1.66 0.35 10.75
N VAL A 151 2.22 1.50 11.04
CA VAL A 151 3.39 2.04 10.32
C VAL A 151 4.62 1.16 10.53
N SER A 152 4.90 0.71 11.76
CA SER A 152 6.01 -0.21 12.04
C SER A 152 5.87 -1.52 11.28
N ALA A 153 4.66 -2.08 11.23
CA ALA A 153 4.42 -3.33 10.49
C ALA A 153 4.67 -3.19 8.98
N ILE A 154 4.36 -2.04 8.40
CA ILE A 154 4.66 -1.74 6.99
C ILE A 154 6.18 -1.63 6.78
N VAL A 155 6.90 -0.90 7.63
CA VAL A 155 8.35 -0.77 7.57
C VAL A 155 9.03 -2.14 7.70
N ASP A 156 8.57 -2.98 8.63
CA ASP A 156 9.09 -4.32 8.82
C ASP A 156 8.86 -5.22 7.60
N ALA A 157 7.71 -5.08 6.92
CA ALA A 157 7.45 -5.81 5.68
C ALA A 157 8.46 -5.42 4.58
N VAL A 158 8.80 -4.14 4.47
CA VAL A 158 9.82 -3.64 3.53
C VAL A 158 11.20 -4.23 3.87
N LYS A 159 11.63 -4.15 5.13
CA LYS A 159 12.92 -4.69 5.60
C LYS A 159 13.05 -6.19 5.32
N VAL A 160 12.04 -6.96 5.70
CA VAL A 160 12.05 -8.43 5.49
C VAL A 160 12.11 -8.78 4.01
N THR A 161 11.45 -8.01 3.14
CA THR A 161 11.52 -8.25 1.70
C THR A 161 12.92 -7.95 1.15
N LEU A 162 13.58 -6.89 1.62
CA LEU A 162 14.97 -6.57 1.27
C LEU A 162 15.93 -7.66 1.74
N GLU A 163 15.78 -8.16 2.98
CA GLU A 163 16.61 -9.25 3.54
C GLU A 163 16.52 -10.55 2.72
N GLN A 164 15.36 -10.82 2.12
CA GLN A 164 15.11 -11.99 1.28
C GLN A 164 15.52 -11.78 -0.19
N THR A 165 15.91 -10.56 -0.55
CA THR A 165 16.29 -10.21 -1.92
C THR A 165 17.72 -10.66 -2.22
N PRO A 166 17.99 -11.27 -3.40
CA PRO A 166 19.34 -11.59 -3.82
C PRO A 166 20.26 -10.36 -3.81
N PRO A 167 21.54 -10.51 -3.39
CA PRO A 167 22.45 -9.38 -3.20
C PRO A 167 22.63 -8.48 -4.43
N GLU A 168 22.61 -9.05 -5.63
CA GLU A 168 22.76 -8.31 -6.89
C GLU A 168 21.55 -7.37 -7.12
N LEU A 169 20.34 -7.86 -6.84
CA LEU A 169 19.13 -7.05 -6.99
C LEU A 169 18.98 -6.04 -5.85
N ALA A 170 19.46 -6.37 -4.65
CA ALA A 170 19.51 -5.41 -3.54
C ALA A 170 20.47 -4.26 -3.85
N ALA A 171 21.59 -4.52 -4.52
CA ALA A 171 22.51 -3.47 -5.00
C ALA A 171 21.83 -2.53 -6.01
N ASP A 172 21.05 -3.07 -6.95
CA ASP A 172 20.27 -2.25 -7.89
C ASP A 172 19.29 -1.32 -7.16
N ILE A 173 18.63 -1.83 -6.09
CA ILE A 173 17.68 -1.04 -5.29
C ILE A 173 18.40 0.06 -4.50
N MET A 174 19.64 -0.12 -4.07
CA MET A 174 20.43 0.94 -3.43
C MET A 174 20.61 2.14 -4.36
N ASP A 175 20.79 1.90 -5.66
CA ASP A 175 20.99 2.95 -6.65
C ASP A 175 19.67 3.56 -7.16
N ARG A 176 18.67 2.72 -7.40
CA ARG A 176 17.38 3.12 -8.00
C ARG A 176 16.33 3.55 -6.98
N GLY A 177 16.44 3.06 -5.77
CA GLY A 177 15.49 3.31 -4.69
C GLY A 177 14.28 2.38 -4.68
N ILE A 178 13.42 2.63 -3.71
CA ILE A 178 12.13 1.96 -3.49
C ILE A 178 11.04 2.87 -4.05
N MET A 179 10.18 2.34 -4.91
CA MET A 179 9.03 3.07 -5.42
C MET A 179 7.81 2.79 -4.53
N MET A 180 7.06 3.83 -4.14
CA MET A 180 5.84 3.71 -3.34
C MET A 180 4.61 4.07 -4.16
N ALA A 181 3.56 3.25 -4.04
CA ALA A 181 2.26 3.40 -4.66
C ALA A 181 1.13 3.17 -3.64
N GLY A 182 -0.12 3.35 -4.08
CA GLY A 182 -1.30 3.21 -3.23
C GLY A 182 -1.61 4.44 -2.37
N GLY A 183 -2.84 4.55 -1.91
CA GLY A 183 -3.30 5.70 -1.13
C GLY A 183 -2.62 5.84 0.23
N GLY A 184 -2.25 4.73 0.88
CA GLY A 184 -1.54 4.72 2.16
C GLY A 184 -0.12 5.28 2.06
N SER A 185 0.51 5.24 0.88
CA SER A 185 1.83 5.84 0.64
C SER A 185 1.85 7.36 0.79
N LEU A 186 0.68 8.01 0.76
CA LEU A 186 0.52 9.44 0.94
C LEU A 186 0.56 9.90 2.41
N LEU A 187 0.69 8.96 3.37
CA LEU A 187 0.87 9.33 4.77
C LEU A 187 2.15 10.16 4.93
N ALA A 188 2.01 11.35 5.49
CA ALA A 188 3.13 12.30 5.59
C ALA A 188 4.34 11.69 6.32
N GLY A 189 5.51 11.78 5.71
CA GLY A 189 6.78 11.30 6.25
C GLY A 189 6.98 9.79 6.24
N LEU A 190 6.07 8.99 5.65
CA LEU A 190 6.24 7.55 5.56
C LEU A 190 7.39 7.17 4.61
N ASP A 191 7.52 7.86 3.50
CA ASP A 191 8.63 7.76 2.57
C ASP A 191 9.98 8.01 3.26
N GLN A 192 10.05 9.10 4.02
CA GLN A 192 11.26 9.46 4.76
C GLN A 192 11.56 8.45 5.88
N LEU A 193 10.53 7.93 6.55
CA LEU A 193 10.70 6.90 7.58
C LEU A 193 11.27 5.61 6.96
N ILE A 194 10.71 5.13 5.86
CA ILE A 194 11.22 3.96 5.15
C ILE A 194 12.65 4.20 4.67
N ALA A 195 12.96 5.38 4.13
CA ALA A 195 14.31 5.71 3.71
C ALA A 195 15.30 5.68 4.88
N ASN A 196 14.94 6.24 6.03
CA ASN A 196 15.79 6.24 7.23
C ASN A 196 16.03 4.82 7.77
N GLU A 197 15.00 3.99 7.75
CA GLU A 197 15.02 2.64 8.32
C GLU A 197 15.69 1.60 7.41
N THR A 198 15.73 1.85 6.10
CA THR A 198 16.33 0.93 5.11
C THR A 198 17.68 1.41 4.59
N GLY A 199 17.96 2.71 4.70
CA GLY A 199 19.12 3.35 4.07
C GLY A 199 18.99 3.46 2.55
N MET A 200 17.82 3.19 1.97
CA MET A 200 17.54 3.23 0.53
C MET A 200 16.84 4.54 0.16
N PRO A 201 17.08 5.11 -1.04
CA PRO A 201 16.24 6.17 -1.56
C PRO A 201 14.78 5.70 -1.69
N VAL A 202 13.81 6.56 -1.40
CA VAL A 202 12.38 6.23 -1.53
C VAL A 202 11.68 7.30 -2.36
N HIS A 203 10.89 6.88 -3.32
CA HIS A 203 10.19 7.74 -4.27
C HIS A 203 8.71 7.40 -4.31
N LEU A 204 7.86 8.40 -4.38
CA LEU A 204 6.44 8.22 -4.67
C LEU A 204 6.22 8.16 -6.19
N THR A 205 5.30 7.33 -6.64
CA THR A 205 4.83 7.36 -8.02
C THR A 205 4.15 8.70 -8.33
N GLU A 206 4.08 9.09 -9.60
CA GLU A 206 3.42 10.34 -10.01
C GLU A 206 1.96 10.43 -9.54
N ASP A 207 1.21 9.33 -9.64
CA ASP A 207 -0.15 9.22 -9.12
C ASP A 207 -0.31 7.91 -8.34
N PRO A 208 -0.02 7.91 -7.03
CA PRO A 208 -0.06 6.70 -6.20
C PRO A 208 -1.41 5.98 -6.20
N LEU A 209 -2.51 6.71 -6.26
CA LEU A 209 -3.87 6.15 -6.27
C LEU A 209 -4.22 5.43 -7.57
N LYS A 210 -3.53 5.75 -8.68
CA LYS A 210 -3.83 5.21 -10.00
C LYS A 210 -2.77 4.22 -10.51
N ALA A 211 -1.65 4.05 -9.82
CA ALA A 211 -0.55 3.22 -10.32
C ALA A 211 -1.03 1.82 -10.75
N VAL A 212 -1.79 1.11 -9.92
CA VAL A 212 -2.31 -0.23 -10.23
C VAL A 212 -3.23 -0.24 -11.45
N VAL A 213 -4.20 0.68 -11.52
CA VAL A 213 -5.15 0.73 -12.64
C VAL A 213 -4.46 1.15 -13.94
N MET A 214 -3.52 2.08 -13.89
CA MET A 214 -2.71 2.47 -15.06
C MET A 214 -1.86 1.29 -15.54
N GLY A 215 -1.22 0.57 -14.62
CA GLY A 215 -0.44 -0.62 -14.97
C GLY A 215 -1.27 -1.74 -15.58
N THR A 216 -2.49 -1.97 -15.10
CA THR A 216 -3.41 -2.93 -15.73
C THR A 216 -3.82 -2.50 -17.15
N GLY A 217 -4.05 -1.20 -17.37
CA GLY A 217 -4.31 -0.63 -18.71
C GLY A 217 -3.13 -0.82 -19.64
N MET A 218 -1.92 -0.44 -19.20
CA MET A 218 -0.69 -0.63 -19.98
C MET A 218 -0.41 -2.10 -20.29
N ALA A 219 -0.72 -3.02 -19.37
CA ALA A 219 -0.59 -4.45 -19.59
C ALA A 219 -1.54 -4.96 -20.68
N LEU A 220 -2.72 -4.38 -20.83
CA LEU A 220 -3.66 -4.68 -21.93
C LEU A 220 -3.18 -4.09 -23.26
N GLU A 221 -2.68 -2.86 -23.27
CA GLU A 221 -2.16 -2.20 -24.48
C GLU A 221 -0.92 -2.90 -25.04
N HIS A 222 -0.06 -3.42 -24.16
CA HIS A 222 1.18 -4.12 -24.50
C HIS A 222 1.08 -5.64 -24.27
N PHE A 223 -0.09 -6.21 -24.52
CA PHE A 223 -0.41 -7.60 -24.21
C PHE A 223 0.61 -8.59 -24.77
N ASP A 224 1.05 -8.44 -26.01
CA ASP A 224 1.99 -9.35 -26.69
C ASP A 224 3.34 -9.43 -25.96
N VAL A 225 3.76 -8.34 -25.32
CA VAL A 225 5.03 -8.24 -24.57
C VAL A 225 4.84 -8.72 -23.14
N LEU A 226 3.72 -8.35 -22.51
CA LEU A 226 3.46 -8.57 -21.09
C LEU A 226 2.65 -9.83 -20.79
N GLN A 227 2.18 -10.59 -21.81
CA GLN A 227 1.38 -11.79 -21.60
C GLN A 227 2.06 -12.86 -20.73
N ARG A 228 3.40 -12.88 -20.66
CA ARG A 228 4.16 -13.83 -19.84
C ARG A 228 4.03 -13.59 -18.34
N ILE A 229 3.73 -12.36 -17.95
CA ILE A 229 3.54 -11.97 -16.55
C ILE A 229 2.08 -12.02 -16.10
N MET A 230 1.17 -12.32 -17.03
CA MET A 230 -0.26 -12.44 -16.76
C MET A 230 -0.68 -13.91 -16.72
N VAL A 231 -1.46 -14.28 -15.73
CA VAL A 231 -2.05 -15.62 -15.62
C VAL A 231 -3.39 -15.63 -16.37
N GLY A 232 -3.51 -16.49 -17.36
CA GLY A 232 -4.74 -16.68 -18.13
C GLY A 232 -5.43 -18.01 -17.86
N PRO A 233 -6.65 -18.23 -18.42
CA PRO A 233 -7.33 -19.51 -18.33
C PRO A 233 -6.44 -20.59 -18.94
N LYS A 234 -6.20 -21.69 -18.21
CA LYS A 234 -5.56 -22.87 -18.80
C LYS A 234 -6.49 -23.36 -19.92
N ARG A 235 -6.05 -23.29 -21.18
CA ARG A 235 -6.75 -23.99 -22.26
C ARG A 235 -6.64 -25.48 -21.98
N LEU A 236 -7.79 -26.13 -21.74
CA LEU A 236 -7.91 -27.59 -21.72
C LEU A 236 -7.70 -28.15 -23.11
#